data_2d30b1d636ae40abe87d55c533fe7b8e
#
_entry.id   2d30b1d636ae40abe87d55c533fe7b8e
#
_cell.length_a   1.000
_cell.length_b   1.000
_cell.length_c   1.000
_cell.angle_alpha   90.00
_cell.angle_beta   90.00
_cell.angle_gamma   90.00
#
_symmetry.space_group_name_H-M   'P 1'
#
loop_
_entity.id
_entity.type
_entity.pdbx_description
1 polymer ?
#
loop_
_entity_poly.entity_id
_entity_poly.type
_entity_poly.pdbx_seq_one_letter_code
_entity_poly.pdbx_strand_id
1 'polypeptide(L)' 'MDYSKIDNITFEGIQFNDYPEFTDAFIDTANYEGRKMTNAELDEINEDSEYVYQELMKYLY' A
#
# COMPACT_ATOMS: atom_id res chain seq x y z
N MET A 1 10.66 -9.28 -4.09
CA MET A 1 9.60 -9.53 -3.09
C MET A 1 8.36 -10.09 -3.77
N ASP A 2 7.77 -11.09 -3.19
CA ASP A 2 6.57 -11.72 -3.75
C ASP A 2 5.32 -11.03 -3.19
N TYR A 3 4.66 -10.22 -4.02
CA TYR A 3 3.51 -9.43 -3.59
C TYR A 3 2.32 -10.29 -3.15
N SER A 4 2.23 -11.53 -3.61
CA SER A 4 1.14 -12.42 -3.22
C SER A 4 1.19 -12.82 -1.74
N LYS A 5 2.33 -12.59 -1.09
CA LYS A 5 2.53 -12.91 0.33
C LYS A 5 2.30 -11.72 1.25
N ILE A 6 1.91 -10.57 0.69
CA ILE A 6 1.63 -9.38 1.47
C ILE A 6 0.16 -9.36 1.84
N ASP A 7 -0.14 -9.09 3.13
CA ASP A 7 -1.52 -8.96 3.60
C ASP A 7 -1.61 -7.89 4.70
N ASN A 8 -2.81 -7.68 5.23
CA ASN A 8 -3.10 -6.70 6.29
C ASN A 8 -2.55 -5.32 5.97
N ILE A 9 -2.76 -4.88 4.74
CA ILE A 9 -2.27 -3.58 4.27
C ILE A 9 -3.15 -2.47 4.81
N THR A 10 -2.52 -1.43 5.39
CA THR A 10 -3.21 -0.20 5.76
C THR A 10 -2.63 0.98 5.00
N PHE A 11 -3.43 2.00 4.80
CA PHE A 11 -3.04 3.19 4.04
C PHE A 11 -3.13 4.43 4.89
N GLU A 12 -2.30 5.40 4.55
CA GLU A 12 -2.34 6.76 5.09
C GLU A 12 -2.34 7.76 3.95
N GLY A 13 -2.74 8.98 4.23
CA GLY A 13 -2.71 10.05 3.23
C GLY A 13 -3.83 9.98 2.22
N ILE A 14 -4.90 9.22 2.49
CA ILE A 14 -6.03 9.15 1.58
C ILE A 14 -6.83 10.45 1.68
N GLN A 15 -6.96 11.14 0.54
CA GLN A 15 -7.74 12.36 0.43
C GLN A 15 -8.75 12.20 -0.70
N PHE A 16 -10.02 12.16 -0.36
CA PHE A 16 -11.05 11.88 -1.35
C PHE A 16 -11.21 12.98 -2.39
N ASN A 17 -10.74 14.19 -2.12
CA ASN A 17 -10.70 15.24 -3.13
C ASN A 17 -9.65 15.00 -4.21
N ASP A 18 -8.74 14.06 -4.00
CA ASP A 18 -7.77 13.65 -5.03
C ASP A 18 -8.27 12.51 -5.91
N TYR A 19 -9.51 12.07 -5.70
CA TYR A 19 -10.08 11.01 -6.52
C TYR A 19 -10.01 11.37 -8.00
N PRO A 20 -9.68 10.44 -8.89
CA PRO A 20 -9.40 9.01 -8.63
C PRO A 20 -7.92 8.68 -8.43
N GLU A 21 -7.03 9.65 -8.43
CA GLU A 21 -5.59 9.41 -8.46
C GLU A 21 -4.97 9.17 -7.10
N PHE A 22 -5.49 9.81 -6.04
CA PHE A 22 -5.01 9.65 -4.66
C PHE A 22 -3.49 9.74 -4.56
N THR A 23 -2.91 10.79 -5.10
CA THR A 23 -1.46 10.92 -5.26
C THR A 23 -0.70 10.93 -3.94
N ASP A 24 -1.36 11.32 -2.85
CA ASP A 24 -0.72 11.38 -1.52
C ASP A 24 -0.89 10.10 -0.71
N ALA A 25 -1.65 9.14 -1.19
CA ALA A 25 -1.89 7.89 -0.46
C ALA A 25 -0.66 6.98 -0.56
N PHE A 26 -0.33 6.33 0.55
CA PHE A 26 0.78 5.38 0.60
C PHE A 26 0.47 4.26 1.58
N ILE A 27 1.17 3.15 1.44
CA ILE A 27 1.02 2.02 2.34
C ILE A 27 1.76 2.35 3.63
N ASP A 28 1.02 2.39 4.75
CA ASP A 28 1.58 2.71 6.06
C ASP A 28 2.11 1.47 6.77
N THR A 29 1.31 0.40 6.80
CA THR A 29 1.75 -0.88 7.38
C THR A 29 1.26 -2.03 6.51
N ALA A 30 1.97 -3.14 6.59
CA ALA A 30 1.58 -4.39 5.92
C ALA A 30 2.32 -5.55 6.57
N ASN A 31 1.81 -6.77 6.36
CA ASN A 31 2.49 -7.98 6.80
C ASN A 31 3.02 -8.73 5.59
N TYR A 32 4.16 -9.39 5.76
CA TYR A 32 4.77 -10.24 4.74
C TYR A 32 5.07 -11.59 5.36
N GLU A 33 4.45 -12.63 4.81
CA GLU A 33 4.58 -14.00 5.33
C GLU A 33 4.30 -14.08 6.83
N GLY A 34 3.27 -13.34 7.27
CA GLY A 34 2.81 -13.37 8.66
C GLY A 34 3.59 -12.49 9.62
N ARG A 35 4.58 -11.73 9.16
CA ARG A 35 5.33 -10.80 10.00
C ARG A 35 5.17 -9.37 9.52
N LYS A 36 5.29 -8.44 10.45
CA LYS A 36 5.19 -7.02 10.12
C LYS A 36 6.35 -6.59 9.24
N MET A 37 6.07 -5.88 8.14
CA MET A 37 7.08 -5.39 7.24
C MET A 37 7.89 -4.26 7.88
N THR A 38 9.19 -4.24 7.56
CA THR A 38 10.07 -3.16 8.00
C THR A 38 9.84 -1.91 7.17
N ASN A 39 10.32 -0.76 7.67
CA ASN A 39 10.23 0.49 6.91
C ASN A 39 10.91 0.40 5.55
N ALA A 40 12.04 -0.30 5.47
CA ALA A 40 12.74 -0.50 4.20
C ALA A 40 11.90 -1.29 3.20
N GLU A 41 11.21 -2.31 3.68
CA GLU A 41 10.32 -3.12 2.84
C GLU A 41 9.10 -2.31 2.39
N LEU A 42 8.54 -1.50 3.30
CA LEU A 42 7.42 -0.63 2.95
C LEU A 42 7.82 0.40 1.91
N ASP A 43 9.01 0.99 2.04
CA ASP A 43 9.52 1.93 1.04
C ASP A 43 9.65 1.27 -0.33
N GLU A 44 10.08 0.01 -0.35
CA GLU A 44 10.23 -0.73 -1.60
C GLU A 44 8.90 -0.89 -2.32
N ILE A 45 7.85 -1.32 -1.60
CA ILE A 45 6.54 -1.50 -2.25
C ILE A 45 5.88 -0.18 -2.59
N ASN A 46 6.15 0.87 -1.83
CA ASN A 46 5.60 2.21 -2.13
C ASN A 46 6.23 2.83 -3.37
N GLU A 47 7.39 2.36 -3.79
CA GLU A 47 8.00 2.81 -5.06
C GLU A 47 7.27 2.25 -6.27
N ASP A 48 6.55 1.15 -6.12
CA ASP A 48 5.74 0.57 -7.18
C ASP A 48 4.34 1.19 -7.15
N SER A 49 4.19 2.31 -7.82
CA SER A 49 2.94 3.08 -7.78
C SER A 49 1.76 2.31 -8.34
N GLU A 50 1.98 1.43 -9.30
CA GLU A 50 0.90 0.61 -9.85
C GLU A 50 0.38 -0.37 -8.81
N TYR A 51 1.27 -1.01 -8.06
CA TYR A 51 0.87 -1.92 -6.99
C TYR A 51 0.12 -1.17 -5.89
N VAL A 52 0.64 -0.02 -5.47
CA VAL A 52 -0.01 0.81 -4.44
C VAL A 52 -1.41 1.17 -4.88
N TYR A 53 -1.58 1.61 -6.12
CA TYR A 53 -2.89 2.01 -6.64
C TYR A 53 -3.86 0.84 -6.68
N GLN A 54 -3.42 -0.32 -7.14
CA GLN A 54 -4.27 -1.51 -7.19
C GLN A 54 -4.75 -1.91 -5.81
N GLU A 55 -3.85 -1.93 -4.83
CA GLU A 55 -4.20 -2.30 -3.46
C GLU A 55 -5.08 -1.24 -2.80
N LEU A 56 -4.85 0.03 -3.12
CA LEU A 56 -5.70 1.10 -2.62
C LEU A 56 -7.14 0.95 -3.12
N MET A 57 -7.31 0.61 -4.39
CA MET A 57 -8.65 0.39 -4.94
C MET A 57 -9.36 -0.76 -4.24
N LYS A 58 -8.65 -1.85 -3.94
CA LYS A 58 -9.22 -2.95 -3.17
C LYS A 58 -9.57 -2.53 -1.74
N TYR A 59 -8.76 -1.68 -1.15
CA TYR A 59 -8.97 -1.19 0.21
C TYR A 59 -10.22 -0.30 0.30
N LEU A 60 -10.46 0.52 -0.71
CA LEU A 60 -11.59 1.47 -0.72
C LEU A 60 -12.88 0.85 -1.25
N TYR A 61 -12.79 -0.13 -2.09
CA TYR A 61 -13.90 -0.76 -2.78
C TYR A 61 -13.86 -2.27 -2.62
#